data_315bafa485e459e798396ac88070839a
#
_entry.id   315bafa485e459e798396ac88070839a
#
_cell.length_a   1.000
_cell.length_b   1.000
_cell.length_c   1.000
_cell.angle_alpha   90.00
_cell.angle_beta   90.00
_cell.angle_gamma   90.00
#
_symmetry.space_group_name_H-M   'P 1'
#
loop_
_entity.id
_entity.type
_entity.pdbx_description
1 polymer ?
#
loop_
_entity_poly.entity_id
_entity_poly.type
_entity_poly.pdbx_seq_one_letter_code
_entity_poly.pdbx_strand_id
1 'polypeptide(L)'
;MATNTGLPPTSLREIELNSGRVLQQVSLDPQFFGEGITLLDGRIYQLTWQSRVGFIYDRQSFTVEEEFQYTSEGWGLTHDGQRLIMSDGTSVITFRDRETFAEIGRIEVAAEGQLIRRLNELEYVEGEIWANVFGTELIARISPT
;
A
#
# COMPACT_ATOMS: atom_id res chain seq x y z
N MET A 1 4.46 -5.32 13.90
CA MET A 1 3.75 -5.37 12.62
C MET A 1 2.77 -4.21 12.55
N ALA A 2 2.76 -3.45 11.48
CA ALA A 2 1.76 -2.39 11.25
C ALA A 2 0.56 -2.96 10.49
N THR A 3 -0.64 -2.53 10.85
CA THR A 3 -1.89 -2.97 10.21
C THR A 3 -2.87 -1.82 10.11
N ASN A 4 -3.78 -1.94 9.17
CA ASN A 4 -4.88 -1.01 8.91
C ASN A 4 -6.22 -1.73 9.10
N THR A 5 -7.26 -1.07 9.58
CA THR A 5 -8.56 -1.70 9.83
C THR A 5 -9.57 -1.57 8.69
N GLY A 6 -9.31 -0.72 7.70
CA GLY A 6 -10.13 -0.59 6.50
C GLY A 6 -11.60 -0.19 6.65
N LEU A 7 -12.14 -0.09 7.85
CA LEU A 7 -13.50 0.37 8.13
C LEU A 7 -13.47 1.61 9.02
N PRO A 8 -14.30 2.63 8.81
CA PRO A 8 -14.36 3.79 9.70
C PRO A 8 -14.79 3.40 11.13
N PRO A 9 -14.10 3.91 12.16
CA PRO A 9 -12.87 4.70 12.06
C PRO A 9 -11.65 3.82 11.71
N THR A 10 -10.96 4.17 10.62
CA THR A 10 -9.71 3.51 10.25
C THR A 10 -8.60 3.87 11.23
N SER A 11 -7.73 2.93 11.53
CA SER A 11 -6.57 3.16 12.38
C SER A 11 -5.32 2.44 11.88
N LEU A 12 -4.18 3.09 12.02
CA LEU A 12 -2.86 2.48 11.89
C LEU A 12 -2.45 1.94 13.26
N ARG A 13 -1.99 0.68 13.32
CA ARG A 13 -1.65 -0.01 14.57
C ARG A 13 -0.32 -0.73 14.46
N GLU A 14 0.42 -0.73 15.53
CA GLU A 14 1.48 -1.70 15.77
C GLU A 14 0.98 -2.80 16.69
N ILE A 15 1.12 -4.04 16.26
CA ILE A 15 0.71 -5.21 17.02
C ILE A 15 1.87 -6.16 17.27
N GLU A 16 1.91 -6.73 18.47
CA GLU A 16 2.81 -7.82 18.82
C GLU A 16 2.36 -9.11 18.12
N LEU A 17 3.23 -9.70 17.30
CA LEU A 17 2.88 -10.83 16.44
C LEU A 17 2.33 -12.06 17.20
N ASN A 18 2.93 -12.38 18.36
CA ASN A 18 2.59 -13.60 19.07
C ASN A 18 1.28 -13.51 19.87
N SER A 19 0.92 -12.33 20.33
CA SER A 19 -0.23 -12.12 21.22
C SER A 19 -1.38 -11.37 20.57
N GLY A 20 -1.13 -10.67 19.44
CA GLY A 20 -2.10 -9.76 18.83
C GLY A 20 -2.33 -8.47 19.64
N ARG A 21 -1.54 -8.24 20.71
CA ARG A 21 -1.68 -7.05 21.55
C ARG A 21 -1.31 -5.79 20.77
N VAL A 22 -2.17 -4.79 20.81
CA VAL A 22 -1.89 -3.47 20.23
C VAL A 22 -0.86 -2.76 21.11
N LEU A 23 0.29 -2.43 20.53
CA LEU A 23 1.38 -1.72 21.18
C LEU A 23 1.25 -0.21 21.01
N GLN A 24 0.83 0.22 19.83
CA GLN A 24 0.63 1.63 19.48
C GLN A 24 -0.48 1.76 18.46
N GLN A 25 -1.22 2.87 18.47
CA GLN A 25 -2.31 3.14 17.54
C GLN A 25 -2.47 4.63 17.30
N VAL A 26 -2.77 5.00 16.06
CA VAL A 26 -3.29 6.30 15.65
C VAL A 26 -4.52 6.11 14.77
N SER A 27 -5.56 6.93 15.00
CA SER A 27 -6.76 6.91 14.17
C SER A 27 -6.65 7.94 13.06
N LEU A 28 -7.11 7.57 11.87
CA LEU A 28 -7.30 8.52 10.78
C LEU A 28 -8.54 9.37 11.05
N ASP A 29 -8.59 10.56 10.44
CA ASP A 29 -9.83 11.33 10.38
C ASP A 29 -10.94 10.46 9.75
N PRO A 30 -12.18 10.47 10.27
CA PRO A 30 -13.27 9.63 9.79
C PRO A 30 -13.64 9.78 8.31
N GLN A 31 -13.22 10.86 7.66
CA GLN A 31 -13.40 11.06 6.22
C GLN A 31 -12.51 10.14 5.38
N PHE A 32 -11.45 9.57 5.96
CA PHE A 32 -10.49 8.72 5.23
C PHE A 32 -10.73 7.24 5.49
N PHE A 33 -10.71 6.48 4.43
CA PHE A 33 -10.66 5.03 4.48
C PHE A 33 -9.23 4.59 4.15
N GLY A 34 -8.49 4.14 5.16
CA GLY A 34 -7.10 3.71 5.00
C GLY A 34 -7.00 2.36 4.28
N GLU A 35 -6.06 2.30 3.36
CA GLU A 35 -5.75 1.14 2.52
C GLU A 35 -4.27 0.75 2.67
N GLY A 36 -3.63 0.28 1.61
CA GLY A 36 -2.28 -0.26 1.62
C GLY A 36 -1.27 0.53 2.45
N ILE A 37 -0.44 -0.19 3.19
CA ILE A 37 0.64 0.37 4.00
C ILE A 37 1.96 -0.33 3.71
N THR A 38 3.06 0.42 3.80
CA THR A 38 4.40 -0.18 3.76
C THR A 38 5.36 0.57 4.68
N LEU A 39 6.39 -0.13 5.16
CA LEU A 39 7.44 0.42 6.02
C LEU A 39 8.75 0.48 5.24
N LEU A 40 9.28 1.67 5.05
CA LEU A 40 10.56 1.88 4.36
C LEU A 40 11.38 2.92 5.13
N ASP A 41 12.61 2.57 5.50
CA ASP A 41 13.59 3.44 6.18
C ASP A 41 13.04 4.21 7.39
N GLY A 42 12.26 3.52 8.24
CA GLY A 42 11.72 4.11 9.46
C GLY A 42 10.47 4.97 9.26
N ARG A 43 9.95 5.06 8.05
CA ARG A 43 8.70 5.74 7.69
C ARG A 43 7.63 4.75 7.30
N ILE A 44 6.40 4.96 7.74
CA ILE A 44 5.22 4.20 7.31
C ILE A 44 4.46 5.03 6.30
N TYR A 45 4.29 4.49 5.09
CA TYR A 45 3.47 5.07 4.03
C TYR A 45 2.10 4.41 4.07
N GLN A 46 1.04 5.20 4.04
CA GLN A 46 -0.34 4.70 4.04
C GLN A 46 -1.14 5.37 2.93
N LEU A 47 -1.84 4.56 2.15
CA LEU A 47 -2.81 5.02 1.16
C LEU A 47 -4.19 5.22 1.79
N THR A 48 -5.03 5.98 1.10
CA THR A 48 -6.49 5.99 1.31
C THR A 48 -7.19 5.54 0.05
N TRP A 49 -8.36 4.91 0.18
CA TRP A 49 -9.07 4.33 -0.94
C TRP A 49 -9.41 5.35 -2.04
N GLN A 50 -10.38 6.22 -1.81
CA GLN A 50 -10.88 7.14 -2.83
C GLN A 50 -10.52 8.61 -2.61
N SER A 51 -10.01 8.94 -1.43
CA SER A 51 -9.65 10.32 -1.10
C SER A 51 -8.42 10.82 -1.84
N ARG A 52 -7.61 9.92 -2.44
CA ARG A 52 -6.41 10.25 -3.24
C ARG A 52 -5.35 11.01 -2.46
N VAL A 53 -5.36 10.83 -1.16
CA VAL A 53 -4.40 11.38 -0.21
C VAL A 53 -3.76 10.23 0.52
N GLY A 54 -2.47 10.28 0.73
CA GLY A 54 -1.74 9.34 1.57
C GLY A 54 -0.97 10.07 2.65
N PHE A 55 -0.54 9.33 3.64
CA PHE A 55 0.15 9.83 4.81
C PHE A 55 1.48 9.13 5.00
N ILE A 56 2.49 9.88 5.44
CA ILE A 56 3.77 9.37 5.88
C ILE A 56 3.86 9.60 7.38
N TYR A 57 4.10 8.54 8.13
CA TYR A 57 4.25 8.57 9.57
C TYR A 57 5.68 8.24 9.98
N ASP A 58 6.17 8.88 11.01
CA ASP A 58 7.32 8.38 11.76
C ASP A 58 6.97 7.03 12.42
N ARG A 59 7.81 6.03 12.19
CA ARG A 59 7.60 4.65 12.66
C ARG A 59 7.54 4.52 14.18
N GLN A 60 8.26 5.36 14.91
CA GLN A 60 8.38 5.25 16.36
C GLN A 60 7.24 5.95 17.09
N SER A 61 6.89 7.15 16.64
CA SER A 61 5.88 7.99 17.28
C SER A 61 4.48 7.88 16.70
N PHE A 62 4.34 7.33 15.49
CA PHE A 62 3.10 7.33 14.69
C PHE A 62 2.57 8.75 14.42
N THR A 63 3.43 9.76 14.49
CA THR A 63 3.07 11.12 14.08
C THR A 63 3.11 11.25 12.58
N VAL A 64 2.13 11.94 11.99
CA VAL A 64 2.13 12.29 10.56
C VAL A 64 3.25 13.30 10.32
N GLU A 65 4.18 12.95 9.44
CA GLU A 65 5.26 13.83 9.01
C GLU A 65 4.89 14.58 7.74
N GLU A 66 4.25 13.89 6.80
CA GLU A 66 3.92 14.42 5.48
C GLU A 66 2.61 13.85 4.95
N GLU A 67 1.97 14.59 4.05
CA GLU A 67 0.87 14.14 3.22
C GLU A 67 1.30 14.17 1.75
N PHE A 68 0.83 13.22 0.96
CA PHE A 68 1.05 13.17 -0.47
C PHE A 68 -0.25 12.94 -1.24
N GLN A 69 -0.25 13.24 -2.52
CA GLN A 69 -1.42 13.08 -3.37
C GLN A 69 -1.13 12.18 -4.57
N TYR A 70 -2.17 11.51 -5.05
CA TYR A 70 -2.14 10.69 -6.27
C TYR A 70 -3.49 10.78 -7.00
N THR A 71 -3.55 10.33 -8.25
CA THR A 71 -4.68 10.61 -9.15
C THR A 71 -5.67 9.45 -9.30
N SER A 72 -5.31 8.25 -8.82
CA SER A 72 -6.14 7.04 -8.86
C SER A 72 -6.77 6.74 -7.50
N GLU A 73 -7.44 5.62 -7.35
CA GLU A 73 -7.69 5.01 -6.04
C GLU A 73 -6.38 4.48 -5.45
N GLY A 74 -6.32 4.29 -4.14
CA GLY A 74 -5.21 3.64 -3.46
C GLY A 74 -5.66 2.29 -2.91
N TRP A 75 -5.03 1.19 -3.33
CA TRP A 75 -5.34 -0.15 -2.87
C TRP A 75 -4.15 -0.75 -2.11
N GLY A 76 -3.22 -1.41 -2.79
CA GLY A 76 -2.04 -2.00 -2.17
C GLY A 76 -0.79 -1.15 -2.31
N LEU A 77 0.14 -1.29 -1.36
CA LEU A 77 1.40 -0.57 -1.34
C LEU A 77 2.53 -1.43 -0.80
N THR A 78 3.59 -1.57 -1.56
CA THR A 78 4.86 -2.19 -1.14
C THR A 78 6.07 -1.40 -1.65
N HIS A 79 7.27 -1.92 -1.50
CA HIS A 79 8.50 -1.29 -1.99
C HIS A 79 9.57 -2.32 -2.37
N ASP A 80 10.46 -1.96 -3.29
CA ASP A 80 11.64 -2.75 -3.65
C ASP A 80 12.94 -2.27 -2.94
N GLY A 81 12.80 -1.42 -1.94
CA GLY A 81 13.91 -0.76 -1.22
C GLY A 81 14.35 0.57 -1.84
N GLN A 82 13.98 0.85 -3.08
CA GLN A 82 14.31 2.09 -3.80
C GLN A 82 13.07 2.89 -4.19
N ARG A 83 12.03 2.18 -4.68
CA ARG A 83 10.78 2.75 -5.17
C ARG A 83 9.62 2.20 -4.34
N LEU A 84 8.59 3.00 -4.20
CA LEU A 84 7.28 2.51 -3.78
C LEU A 84 6.56 1.89 -4.97
N ILE A 85 5.74 0.89 -4.70
CA ILE A 85 5.01 0.10 -5.70
C ILE A 85 3.55 0.09 -5.28
N MET A 86 2.66 0.60 -6.14
CA MET A 86 1.26 0.85 -5.80
C MET A 86 0.31 0.21 -6.80
N SER A 87 -0.76 -0.39 -6.30
CA SER A 87 -1.94 -0.83 -7.05
C SER A 87 -3.12 0.12 -6.84
N ASP A 88 -4.08 0.09 -7.76
CA ASP A 88 -5.29 0.91 -7.73
C ASP A 88 -6.56 0.12 -8.12
N GLY A 89 -6.49 -1.20 -8.08
CA GLY A 89 -7.59 -2.09 -8.48
C GLY A 89 -7.73 -2.30 -9.99
N THR A 90 -6.91 -1.65 -10.81
CA THR A 90 -6.82 -1.93 -12.25
C THR A 90 -5.84 -3.06 -12.54
N SER A 91 -5.43 -3.21 -13.79
CA SER A 91 -4.33 -4.08 -14.22
C SER A 91 -2.97 -3.37 -14.19
N VAL A 92 -2.91 -2.12 -13.76
CA VAL A 92 -1.70 -1.32 -13.75
C VAL A 92 -1.09 -1.29 -12.34
N ILE A 93 0.21 -1.55 -12.28
CA ILE A 93 1.05 -1.29 -11.11
C ILE A 93 1.89 -0.06 -11.42
N THR A 94 1.90 0.92 -10.52
CA THR A 94 2.71 2.13 -10.65
C THR A 94 3.91 2.10 -9.72
N PHE A 95 5.05 2.54 -10.24
CA PHE A 95 6.26 2.79 -9.44
C PHE A 95 6.31 4.25 -9.06
N ARG A 96 6.58 4.51 -7.80
CA ARG A 96 6.55 5.87 -7.22
C ARG A 96 7.89 6.22 -6.59
N ASP A 97 8.29 7.46 -6.78
CA ASP A 97 9.42 8.02 -6.04
C ASP A 97 9.10 8.08 -4.54
N ARG A 98 10.01 7.64 -3.72
CA ARG A 98 9.81 7.49 -2.27
C ARG A 98 9.76 8.83 -1.51
N GLU A 99 10.34 9.89 -2.06
CA GLU A 99 10.38 11.21 -1.41
C GLU A 99 9.22 12.10 -1.87
N THR A 100 8.89 12.07 -3.16
CA THR A 100 7.89 12.96 -3.75
C THR A 100 6.55 12.29 -4.01
N PHE A 101 6.51 10.95 -3.96
CA PHE A 101 5.41 10.10 -4.40
C PHE A 101 5.02 10.26 -5.88
N ALA A 102 5.82 10.98 -6.65
CA ALA A 102 5.61 11.12 -8.08
C ALA A 102 5.68 9.76 -8.80
N GLU A 103 4.84 9.57 -9.80
CA GLU A 103 4.94 8.37 -10.65
C GLU A 103 6.20 8.44 -11.51
N ILE A 104 7.05 7.42 -11.41
CA ILE A 104 8.31 7.29 -12.15
C ILE A 104 8.29 6.13 -13.14
N GLY A 105 7.23 5.36 -13.18
CA GLY A 105 7.05 4.25 -14.11
C GLY A 105 5.79 3.45 -13.83
N ARG A 106 5.43 2.59 -14.76
CA ARG A 106 4.30 1.67 -14.60
C ARG A 106 4.48 0.42 -15.45
N ILE A 107 3.79 -0.65 -15.05
CA ILE A 107 3.63 -1.87 -15.84
C ILE A 107 2.15 -2.21 -15.93
N GLU A 108 1.74 -2.82 -17.04
CA GLU A 108 0.42 -3.39 -17.22
C GLU A 108 0.50 -4.91 -17.09
N VAL A 109 -0.25 -5.46 -16.15
CA VAL A 109 -0.19 -6.87 -15.80
C VAL A 109 -1.14 -7.68 -16.69
N ALA A 110 -0.60 -8.66 -17.41
CA ALA A 110 -1.37 -9.58 -18.23
C ALA A 110 -0.84 -11.01 -18.10
N ALA A 111 -1.72 -11.97 -18.26
CA ALA A 111 -1.38 -13.39 -18.40
C ALA A 111 -2.10 -13.94 -19.62
N GLU A 112 -1.36 -14.67 -20.48
CA GLU A 112 -1.90 -15.27 -21.72
C GLU A 112 -2.64 -14.27 -22.62
N GLY A 113 -2.15 -13.02 -22.65
CA GLY A 113 -2.75 -11.93 -23.43
C GLY A 113 -4.01 -11.29 -22.83
N GLN A 114 -4.39 -11.66 -21.62
CA GLN A 114 -5.52 -11.07 -20.90
C GLN A 114 -5.06 -10.23 -19.72
N LEU A 115 -5.65 -9.04 -19.56
CA LEU A 115 -5.34 -8.15 -18.47
C LEU A 115 -5.82 -8.71 -17.13
N ILE A 116 -4.94 -8.73 -16.13
CA ILE A 116 -5.26 -9.13 -14.76
C ILE A 116 -5.65 -7.88 -13.97
N ARG A 117 -6.94 -7.71 -13.78
CA ARG A 117 -7.53 -6.59 -13.04
C ARG A 117 -7.74 -6.92 -11.56
N ARG A 118 -8.10 -5.92 -10.77
CA ARG A 118 -8.34 -6.02 -9.33
C ARG A 118 -7.11 -6.45 -8.54
N LEU A 119 -5.93 -6.03 -9.01
CA LEU A 119 -4.71 -6.15 -8.22
C LEU A 119 -4.88 -5.31 -6.96
N ASN A 120 -4.75 -5.94 -5.80
CA ASN A 120 -5.04 -5.32 -4.51
C ASN A 120 -3.78 -5.25 -3.66
N GLU A 121 -3.74 -5.87 -2.49
CA GLU A 121 -2.58 -5.80 -1.60
C GLU A 121 -1.34 -6.39 -2.26
N LEU A 122 -0.21 -5.75 -2.03
CA LEU A 122 1.05 -6.03 -2.68
C LEU A 122 2.14 -6.41 -1.68
N GLU A 123 2.98 -7.37 -2.08
CA GLU A 123 4.24 -7.66 -1.40
C GLU A 123 5.37 -7.82 -2.42
N TYR A 124 6.55 -7.29 -2.09
CA TYR A 124 7.74 -7.48 -2.92
C TYR A 124 8.61 -8.56 -2.31
N VAL A 125 8.73 -9.69 -2.99
CA VAL A 125 9.42 -10.88 -2.50
C VAL A 125 10.38 -11.39 -3.55
N GLU A 126 11.66 -11.47 -3.21
CA GLU A 126 12.71 -12.06 -4.06
C GLU A 126 12.75 -11.53 -5.50
N GLY A 127 12.52 -10.23 -5.69
CA GLY A 127 12.57 -9.60 -7.01
C GLY A 127 11.25 -9.61 -7.78
N GLU A 128 10.18 -10.15 -7.22
CA GLU A 128 8.85 -10.21 -7.83
C GLU A 128 7.82 -9.44 -6.98
N ILE A 129 6.79 -8.92 -7.64
CA ILE A 129 5.62 -8.33 -6.97
C ILE A 129 4.57 -9.43 -6.85
N TRP A 130 4.10 -9.66 -5.64
CA TRP A 130 2.98 -10.56 -5.37
C TRP A 130 1.74 -9.74 -5.05
N ALA A 131 0.65 -10.00 -5.75
CA ALA A 131 -0.60 -9.27 -5.59
C ALA A 131 -1.76 -10.25 -5.43
N ASN A 132 -2.60 -10.07 -4.41
CA ASN A 132 -3.87 -10.78 -4.41
C ASN A 132 -4.82 -10.14 -5.43
N VAL A 133 -5.61 -10.97 -6.11
CA VAL A 133 -6.64 -10.53 -7.06
C VAL A 133 -7.96 -10.45 -6.31
N PHE A 134 -8.39 -9.23 -5.98
CA PHE A 134 -9.56 -8.98 -5.12
C PHE A 134 -10.82 -9.69 -5.63
N GLY A 135 -11.51 -10.33 -4.70
CA GLY A 135 -12.73 -11.10 -4.98
C GLY A 135 -12.49 -12.49 -5.60
N THR A 136 -11.25 -12.97 -5.56
CA THR A 136 -10.86 -14.32 -5.99
C THR A 136 -9.93 -14.97 -4.95
N GLU A 137 -9.55 -16.21 -5.16
CA GLU A 137 -8.52 -16.93 -4.36
C GLU A 137 -7.14 -16.88 -5.04
N LEU A 138 -6.98 -16.06 -6.07
CA LEU A 138 -5.74 -15.98 -6.86
C LEU A 138 -4.74 -14.99 -6.27
N ILE A 139 -3.47 -15.37 -6.39
CA ILE A 139 -2.32 -14.49 -6.18
C ILE A 139 -1.53 -14.43 -7.49
N ALA A 140 -1.35 -13.22 -8.01
CA ALA A 140 -0.52 -12.98 -9.18
C ALA A 140 0.94 -12.80 -8.75
N ARG A 141 1.86 -13.48 -9.43
CA ARG A 141 3.30 -13.23 -9.37
C ARG A 141 3.70 -12.43 -10.58
N ILE A 142 4.26 -11.26 -10.36
CA ILE A 142 4.44 -10.25 -11.41
C ILE A 142 5.91 -9.86 -11.47
N SER A 143 6.50 -9.93 -12.67
CA SER A 143 7.82 -9.36 -12.92
C SER A 143 7.73 -7.83 -12.92
N PRO A 144 8.61 -7.12 -12.22
CA PRO A 144 8.63 -5.66 -12.21
C PRO A 144 9.25 -5.04 -13.48
N THR A 145 9.55 -5.87 -14.49
CA THR A 145 10.18 -5.51 -15.79
C THR A 145 9.41 -6.11 -16.96
#